data_e06592741c3af51ce2fd24d5ae89bb78
#
_entry.id   e06592741c3af51ce2fd24d5ae89bb78
#
_cell.length_a   1.000
_cell.length_b   1.000
_cell.length_c   1.000
_cell.angle_alpha   90.00
_cell.angle_beta   90.00
_cell.angle_gamma   90.00
#
_symmetry.space_group_name_H-M   'P 1'
#
loop_
_entity.id
_entity.type
_entity.pdbx_description
1 polymer ?
#
loop_
_entity_poly.entity_id
_entity_poly.type
_entity_poly.pdbx_seq_one_letter_code
_entity_poly.pdbx_strand_id
1 'polypeptide(L)'
;MKETAKRMTTIFLKNSIKILSLLLAVSIIAFALISASPVDPVSQYIMSLGTAVSAEQRAELEAYWGVNEPPVERYITWLTSLLKGDMGHSAIYRRPVADVIAERFANSLALMFCAWLFAGIIGFVLGCIMGMFQEKWPDKILKKICYLLSSVPTFWLGLLFLLIFA
;
A
#
# COMPACT_ATOMS: atom_id res chain seq x y z
N MET A 1 21.22 -12.76 31.03
CA MET A 1 20.25 -11.71 30.69
C MET A 1 20.87 -10.54 29.92
N LYS A 2 22.00 -9.94 30.34
CA LYS A 2 22.61 -8.77 29.62
C LYS A 2 23.10 -9.12 28.21
N GLU A 3 23.66 -10.26 27.94
CA GLU A 3 24.11 -10.69 26.61
C GLU A 3 22.97 -10.94 25.63
N THR A 4 21.87 -11.54 26.09
CA THR A 4 20.68 -11.79 25.28
C THR A 4 20.01 -10.47 24.87
N ALA A 5 19.90 -9.51 25.79
CA ALA A 5 19.40 -8.18 25.51
C ALA A 5 20.27 -7.44 24.48
N LYS A 6 21.60 -7.47 24.63
CA LYS A 6 22.55 -6.86 23.68
C LYS A 6 22.42 -7.48 22.28
N ARG A 7 22.28 -8.79 22.20
CA ARG A 7 22.08 -9.50 20.92
C ARG A 7 20.76 -9.13 20.26
N MET A 8 19.67 -9.03 21.01
CA MET A 8 18.36 -8.60 20.50
C MET A 8 18.41 -7.16 19.99
N THR A 9 19.05 -6.25 20.73
CA THR A 9 19.22 -4.84 20.30
C THR A 9 20.03 -4.75 19.01
N THR A 10 21.11 -5.53 18.88
CA THR A 10 21.94 -5.56 17.67
C THR A 10 21.15 -6.09 16.47
N ILE A 11 20.35 -7.14 16.64
CA ILE A 11 19.50 -7.71 15.59
C ILE A 11 18.44 -6.69 15.17
N PHE A 12 17.79 -6.05 16.14
CA PHE A 12 16.79 -5.02 15.87
C PHE A 12 17.39 -3.84 15.10
N LEU A 13 18.52 -3.31 15.57
CA LEU A 13 19.21 -2.20 14.90
C LEU A 13 19.64 -2.54 13.47
N LYS A 14 20.22 -3.73 13.26
CA LYS A 14 20.62 -4.22 11.95
C LYS A 14 19.42 -4.33 10.99
N ASN A 15 18.30 -4.87 11.47
CA ASN A 15 17.09 -5.01 10.67
C ASN A 15 16.46 -3.64 10.37
N SER A 16 16.44 -2.72 11.33
CA SER A 16 15.96 -1.35 11.12
C SER A 16 16.78 -0.60 10.07
N ILE A 17 18.12 -0.68 10.14
CA ILE A 17 19.00 -0.08 9.14
C ILE A 17 18.74 -0.68 7.75
N LYS A 18 18.57 -2.02 7.66
CA LYS A 18 18.26 -2.70 6.42
C LYS A 18 16.92 -2.23 5.83
N ILE A 19 15.88 -2.09 6.66
CA ILE A 19 14.57 -1.61 6.22
C ILE A 19 14.66 -0.16 5.74
N LEU A 20 15.32 0.72 6.50
CA LEU A 20 15.49 2.12 6.14
C LEU A 20 16.29 2.29 4.85
N SER A 21 17.38 1.54 4.67
CA SER A 21 18.16 1.60 3.43
C SER A 21 17.36 1.09 2.23
N LEU A 22 16.54 0.06 2.40
CA LEU A 22 15.66 -0.44 1.36
C LEU A 22 14.58 0.60 0.99
N LEU A 23 13.93 1.20 1.98
CA LEU A 23 12.94 2.25 1.76
C LEU A 23 13.55 3.46 1.04
N LEU A 24 14.76 3.87 1.43
CA LEU A 24 15.47 4.96 0.78
C LEU A 24 15.79 4.61 -0.68
N ALA A 25 16.32 3.41 -0.94
CA ALA A 25 16.63 2.97 -2.28
C ALA A 25 15.37 2.93 -3.17
N VAL A 26 14.27 2.36 -2.66
CA VAL A 26 12.99 2.31 -3.38
C VAL A 26 12.45 3.71 -3.64
N SER A 27 12.52 4.63 -2.67
CA SER A 27 12.05 6.00 -2.87
C SER A 27 12.85 6.76 -3.94
N ILE A 28 14.17 6.60 -3.96
CA ILE A 28 15.03 7.20 -5.00
C ILE A 28 14.66 6.64 -6.38
N ILE A 29 14.53 5.32 -6.50
CA ILE A 29 14.18 4.68 -7.78
C ILE A 29 12.79 5.13 -8.24
N ALA A 30 11.80 5.11 -7.35
CA ALA A 30 10.44 5.54 -7.67
C ALA A 30 10.40 7.01 -8.11
N PHE A 31 11.10 7.89 -7.39
CA PHE A 31 11.18 9.31 -7.74
C PHE A 31 11.87 9.52 -9.09
N ALA A 32 12.97 8.81 -9.36
CA ALA A 32 13.68 8.86 -10.63
C ALA A 32 12.78 8.41 -11.80
N LEU A 33 12.03 7.32 -11.63
CA LEU A 33 11.09 6.83 -12.63
C LEU A 33 9.95 7.82 -12.89
N ILE A 34 9.39 8.43 -11.85
CA ILE A 34 8.35 9.45 -11.98
C ILE A 34 8.91 10.70 -12.67
N SER A 35 10.11 11.13 -12.30
CA SER A 35 10.77 12.31 -12.90
C SER A 35 11.17 12.08 -14.36
N ALA A 36 11.47 10.85 -14.75
CA ALA A 36 11.77 10.47 -16.13
C ALA A 36 10.49 10.23 -16.97
N SER A 37 9.31 10.20 -16.35
CA SER A 37 8.04 10.03 -17.05
C SER A 37 7.75 11.26 -17.92
N PRO A 38 7.28 11.07 -19.16
CA PRO A 38 6.87 12.18 -20.02
C PRO A 38 5.57 12.85 -19.55
N VAL A 39 5.00 12.38 -18.48
CA VAL A 39 3.72 12.86 -17.93
C VAL A 39 3.97 14.08 -17.05
N ASP A 40 3.46 15.23 -17.48
CA ASP A 40 3.50 16.46 -16.70
C ASP A 40 2.44 16.43 -15.59
N PRO A 41 2.84 16.41 -14.31
CA PRO A 41 1.93 16.34 -13.17
C PRO A 41 1.01 17.57 -13.08
N VAL A 42 1.49 18.75 -13.49
CA VAL A 42 0.71 19.98 -13.51
C VAL A 42 -0.42 19.88 -14.53
N SER A 43 -0.12 19.42 -15.73
CA SER A 43 -1.14 19.19 -16.76
C SER A 43 -2.18 18.16 -16.32
N GLN A 44 -1.78 17.07 -15.66
CA GLN A 44 -2.72 16.10 -15.11
C GLN A 44 -3.63 16.71 -14.04
N TYR A 45 -3.07 17.52 -13.15
CA TYR A 45 -3.85 18.21 -12.14
C TYR A 45 -4.85 19.17 -12.76
N ILE A 46 -4.43 20.00 -13.74
CA ILE A 46 -5.30 20.92 -14.47
C ILE A 46 -6.43 20.16 -15.18
N MET A 47 -6.11 19.08 -15.89
CA MET A 47 -7.13 18.23 -16.51
C MET A 47 -8.13 17.68 -15.47
N SER A 48 -7.66 17.31 -14.28
CA SER A 48 -8.52 16.83 -13.21
C SER A 48 -9.46 17.90 -12.68
N LEU A 49 -9.12 19.20 -12.78
CA LEU A 49 -9.97 20.30 -12.37
C LEU A 49 -11.18 20.48 -13.31
N GLY A 50 -11.08 20.04 -14.56
CA GLY A 50 -12.14 20.18 -15.56
C GLY A 50 -12.43 21.63 -15.96
N THR A 51 -11.56 22.57 -15.58
CA THR A 51 -11.68 24.01 -15.88
C THR A 51 -10.43 24.51 -16.56
N ALA A 52 -10.58 25.50 -17.44
CA ALA A 52 -9.45 26.19 -18.02
C ALA A 52 -8.73 26.99 -16.95
N VAL A 53 -7.42 26.83 -16.87
CA VAL A 53 -6.54 27.52 -15.91
C VAL A 53 -5.77 28.59 -16.69
N SER A 54 -5.63 29.80 -16.11
CA SER A 54 -4.85 30.86 -16.74
C SER A 54 -3.35 30.50 -16.77
N ALA A 55 -2.59 31.17 -17.66
CA ALA A 55 -1.15 30.98 -17.75
C ALA A 55 -0.44 31.33 -16.44
N GLU A 56 -0.93 32.32 -15.69
CA GLU A 56 -0.41 32.71 -14.38
C GLU A 56 -0.65 31.62 -13.34
N GLN A 57 -1.86 31.08 -13.25
CA GLN A 57 -2.21 29.98 -12.34
C GLN A 57 -1.40 28.72 -12.65
N ARG A 58 -1.16 28.44 -13.93
CA ARG A 58 -0.29 27.33 -14.33
C ARG A 58 1.14 27.55 -13.84
N ALA A 59 1.68 28.76 -14.03
CA ALA A 59 3.04 29.09 -13.58
C ALA A 59 3.19 28.98 -12.04
N GLU A 60 2.17 29.38 -11.29
CA GLU A 60 2.15 29.20 -9.83
C GLU A 60 2.15 27.71 -9.43
N LEU A 61 1.38 26.87 -10.12
CA LEU A 61 1.38 25.43 -9.89
C LEU A 61 2.71 24.78 -10.25
N GLU A 62 3.33 25.19 -11.35
CA GLU A 62 4.66 24.72 -11.76
C GLU A 62 5.73 25.11 -10.73
N ALA A 63 5.66 26.32 -10.19
CA ALA A 63 6.54 26.80 -9.14
C ALA A 63 6.29 26.04 -7.81
N TYR A 64 5.04 25.84 -7.44
CA TYR A 64 4.68 25.11 -6.22
C TYR A 64 5.16 23.65 -6.25
N TRP A 65 5.09 23.00 -7.40
CA TRP A 65 5.53 21.59 -7.55
C TRP A 65 7.00 21.46 -7.96
N GLY A 66 7.68 22.60 -8.19
CA GLY A 66 9.08 22.63 -8.57
C GLY A 66 9.40 21.89 -9.86
N VAL A 67 8.44 21.84 -10.82
CA VAL A 67 8.59 21.03 -12.03
C VAL A 67 9.82 21.43 -12.84
N ASN A 68 10.20 22.71 -12.77
CA ASN A 68 11.35 23.27 -13.46
C ASN A 68 12.67 23.14 -12.67
N GLU A 69 12.62 22.59 -11.44
CA GLU A 69 13.82 22.39 -10.62
C GLU A 69 14.55 21.09 -11.01
N PRO A 70 15.88 21.03 -10.79
CA PRO A 70 16.63 19.80 -10.99
C PRO A 70 16.04 18.63 -10.17
N PRO A 71 15.96 17.41 -10.74
CA PRO A 71 15.33 16.27 -10.07
C PRO A 71 15.90 15.96 -8.68
N VAL A 72 17.18 16.20 -8.46
CA VAL A 72 17.83 15.95 -7.16
C VAL A 72 17.32 16.94 -6.11
N GLU A 73 17.20 18.22 -6.45
CA GLU A 73 16.68 19.25 -5.54
C GLU A 73 15.22 18.96 -5.19
N ARG A 74 14.41 18.62 -6.16
CA ARG A 74 13.02 18.18 -5.95
C ARG A 74 12.91 17.00 -5.01
N TYR A 75 13.79 16.00 -5.17
CA TYR A 75 13.80 14.83 -4.28
C TYR A 75 14.14 15.23 -2.84
N ILE A 76 15.15 16.07 -2.64
CA ILE A 76 15.56 16.54 -1.31
C ILE A 76 14.43 17.35 -0.66
N THR A 77 13.81 18.27 -1.40
CA THR A 77 12.69 19.09 -0.95
C THR A 77 11.51 18.20 -0.54
N TRP A 78 11.13 17.23 -1.38
CA TRP A 78 10.09 16.25 -1.06
C TRP A 78 10.42 15.42 0.18
N LEU A 79 11.64 14.90 0.27
CA LEU A 79 12.06 14.07 1.40
C LEU A 79 12.07 14.87 2.72
N THR A 80 12.53 16.11 2.68
CA THR A 80 12.53 16.99 3.87
C THR A 80 11.13 17.37 4.31
N SER A 81 10.21 17.62 3.38
CA SER A 81 8.80 17.87 3.67
C SER A 81 8.13 16.63 4.28
N LEU A 82 8.38 15.44 3.71
CA LEU A 82 7.90 14.18 4.24
C LEU A 82 8.36 13.93 5.68
N LEU A 83 9.64 14.20 5.99
CA LEU A 83 10.19 14.06 7.34
C LEU A 83 9.59 15.05 8.35
N LYS A 84 9.08 16.19 7.89
CA LYS A 84 8.32 17.17 8.69
C LYS A 84 6.85 16.80 8.85
N GLY A 85 6.39 15.72 8.20
CA GLY A 85 4.99 15.26 8.21
C GLY A 85 4.12 15.84 7.10
N ASP A 86 4.69 16.66 6.20
CA ASP A 86 3.99 17.15 5.03
C ASP A 86 4.14 16.15 3.87
N MET A 87 3.06 15.45 3.57
CA MET A 87 2.98 14.49 2.46
C MET A 87 2.49 15.13 1.15
N GLY A 88 2.27 16.45 1.16
CA GLY A 88 1.73 17.18 0.01
C GLY A 88 0.25 16.91 -0.27
N HIS A 89 -0.19 17.31 -1.46
CA HIS A 89 -1.58 17.18 -1.91
C HIS A 89 -1.72 16.12 -2.99
N SER A 90 -2.81 15.36 -2.90
CA SER A 90 -3.16 14.37 -3.91
C SER A 90 -3.76 15.05 -5.15
N ALA A 91 -3.15 14.82 -6.31
CA ALA A 91 -3.69 15.30 -7.59
C ALA A 91 -5.06 14.66 -7.92
N ILE A 92 -5.29 13.42 -7.50
CA ILE A 92 -6.52 12.68 -7.77
C ILE A 92 -7.65 13.10 -6.82
N TYR A 93 -7.36 13.18 -5.50
CA TYR A 93 -8.37 13.44 -4.48
C TYR A 93 -8.48 14.91 -4.08
N ARG A 94 -7.60 15.80 -4.57
CA ARG A 94 -7.59 17.26 -4.34
C ARG A 94 -7.62 17.67 -2.88
N ARG A 95 -7.00 16.87 -2.03
CA ARG A 95 -6.90 17.09 -0.59
C ARG A 95 -5.56 16.56 -0.05
N PRO A 96 -5.16 16.91 1.18
CA PRO A 96 -3.91 16.43 1.75
C PRO A 96 -3.78 14.91 1.67
N VAL A 97 -2.60 14.42 1.27
CA VAL A 97 -2.33 12.98 1.14
C VAL A 97 -2.49 12.29 2.49
N ALA A 98 -2.10 12.93 3.59
CA ALA A 98 -2.25 12.39 4.94
C ALA A 98 -3.71 12.04 5.28
N ASP A 99 -4.67 12.92 4.92
CA ASP A 99 -6.11 12.70 5.16
C ASP A 99 -6.65 11.53 4.32
N VAL A 100 -6.22 11.46 3.05
CA VAL A 100 -6.61 10.36 2.15
C VAL A 100 -6.10 9.02 2.68
N ILE A 101 -4.84 8.98 3.13
CA ILE A 101 -4.24 7.78 3.71
C ILE A 101 -4.97 7.39 4.98
N ALA A 102 -5.20 8.33 5.91
CA ALA A 102 -5.87 8.04 7.19
C ALA A 102 -7.26 7.42 6.97
N GLU A 103 -8.07 8.01 6.10
CA GLU A 103 -9.41 7.51 5.77
C GLU A 103 -9.36 6.11 5.13
N ARG A 104 -8.51 5.94 4.10
CA ARG A 104 -8.40 4.69 3.36
C ARG A 104 -7.78 3.58 4.20
N PHE A 105 -6.79 3.93 5.00
CA PHE A 105 -6.10 2.98 5.88
C PHE A 105 -7.03 2.45 6.96
N ALA A 106 -7.83 3.30 7.60
CA ALA A 106 -8.81 2.89 8.59
C ALA A 106 -9.83 1.88 8.01
N ASN A 107 -10.38 2.17 6.83
CA ASN A 107 -11.30 1.29 6.13
C ASN A 107 -10.66 -0.05 5.74
N SER A 108 -9.43 0.01 5.23
CA SER A 108 -8.67 -1.19 4.85
C SER A 108 -8.33 -2.06 6.07
N LEU A 109 -7.94 -1.44 7.20
CA LEU A 109 -7.68 -2.16 8.45
C LEU A 109 -8.95 -2.84 9.00
N ALA A 110 -10.08 -2.14 8.98
CA ALA A 110 -11.35 -2.71 9.43
C ALA A 110 -11.72 -3.95 8.58
N LEU A 111 -11.63 -3.83 7.25
CA LEU A 111 -11.87 -4.93 6.34
C LEU A 111 -10.91 -6.10 6.57
N MET A 112 -9.61 -5.80 6.70
CA MET A 112 -8.58 -6.81 6.94
C MET A 112 -8.79 -7.53 8.28
N PHE A 113 -9.15 -6.79 9.34
CA PHE A 113 -9.44 -7.37 10.64
C PHE A 113 -10.66 -8.31 10.58
N CYS A 114 -11.75 -7.87 9.95
CA CYS A 114 -12.93 -8.71 9.75
C CYS A 114 -12.58 -9.98 8.95
N ALA A 115 -11.87 -9.82 7.84
CA ALA A 115 -11.46 -10.94 7.00
C ALA A 115 -10.57 -11.94 7.78
N TRP A 116 -9.61 -11.44 8.56
CA TRP A 116 -8.75 -12.26 9.41
C TRP A 116 -9.54 -13.01 10.48
N LEU A 117 -10.48 -12.33 11.13
CA LEU A 117 -11.34 -12.94 12.15
C LEU A 117 -12.18 -14.08 11.57
N PHE A 118 -12.88 -13.81 10.46
CA PHE A 118 -13.71 -14.82 9.80
C PHE A 118 -12.87 -15.98 9.26
N ALA A 119 -11.73 -15.71 8.63
CA ALA A 119 -10.84 -16.75 8.15
C ALA A 119 -10.29 -17.61 9.30
N GLY A 120 -9.96 -17.00 10.44
CA GLY A 120 -9.51 -17.71 11.63
C GLY A 120 -10.60 -18.62 12.20
N ILE A 121 -11.82 -18.13 12.37
CA ILE A 121 -12.95 -18.92 12.89
C ILE A 121 -13.29 -20.07 11.94
N ILE A 122 -13.47 -19.78 10.66
CA ILE A 122 -13.82 -20.80 9.66
C ILE A 122 -12.69 -21.83 9.55
N GLY A 123 -11.44 -21.38 9.45
CA GLY A 123 -10.29 -22.27 9.36
C GLY A 123 -10.13 -23.15 10.58
N PHE A 124 -10.35 -22.61 11.77
CA PHE A 124 -10.32 -23.38 13.02
C PHE A 124 -11.43 -24.45 13.05
N VAL A 125 -12.65 -24.08 12.76
CA VAL A 125 -13.80 -25.04 12.75
C VAL A 125 -13.58 -26.13 11.72
N LEU A 126 -13.21 -25.77 10.48
CA LEU A 126 -12.93 -26.75 9.43
C LEU A 126 -11.75 -27.64 9.78
N GLY A 127 -10.68 -27.07 10.35
CA GLY A 127 -9.52 -27.82 10.83
C GLY A 127 -9.86 -28.82 11.92
N CYS A 128 -10.72 -28.44 12.90
CA CYS A 128 -11.21 -29.34 13.91
C CYS A 128 -12.04 -30.50 13.31
N ILE A 129 -12.95 -30.20 12.37
CA ILE A 129 -13.76 -31.22 11.69
C ILE A 129 -12.84 -32.20 10.95
N MET A 130 -11.85 -31.70 10.20
CA MET A 130 -10.90 -32.54 9.48
C MET A 130 -10.07 -33.41 10.43
N GLY A 131 -9.66 -32.86 11.59
CA GLY A 131 -8.92 -33.61 12.60
C GLY A 131 -9.77 -34.71 13.27
N MET A 132 -11.00 -34.38 13.63
CA MET A 132 -11.93 -35.35 14.25
C MET A 132 -12.34 -36.50 13.32
N PHE A 133 -12.45 -36.21 12.03
CA PHE A 133 -12.88 -37.17 11.00
C PHE A 133 -11.75 -37.56 10.04
N GLN A 134 -10.51 -37.59 10.56
CA GLN A 134 -9.32 -37.92 9.77
C GLN A 134 -9.51 -39.19 8.93
N GLU A 135 -9.14 -39.14 7.64
CA GLU A 135 -9.30 -40.20 6.63
C GLU A 135 -10.74 -40.63 6.33
N LYS A 136 -11.74 -40.06 7.02
CA LYS A 136 -13.15 -40.32 6.74
C LYS A 136 -13.70 -39.39 5.64
N TRP A 137 -14.93 -39.63 5.25
CA TRP A 137 -15.60 -38.88 4.20
C TRP A 137 -15.59 -37.33 4.36
N PRO A 138 -15.87 -36.72 5.54
CA PRO A 138 -15.83 -35.27 5.67
C PRO A 138 -14.44 -34.69 5.42
N ASP A 139 -13.37 -35.31 5.95
CA ASP A 139 -11.99 -34.88 5.76
C ASP A 139 -11.59 -34.92 4.28
N LYS A 140 -11.94 -36.02 3.57
CA LYS A 140 -11.62 -36.17 2.13
C LYS A 140 -12.29 -35.12 1.27
N ILE A 141 -13.53 -34.74 1.58
CA ILE A 141 -14.26 -33.71 0.84
C ILE A 141 -13.65 -32.32 1.14
N LEU A 142 -13.48 -31.98 2.40
CA LEU A 142 -12.90 -30.70 2.78
C LEU A 142 -11.50 -30.50 2.19
N LYS A 143 -10.66 -31.53 2.21
CA LYS A 143 -9.35 -31.48 1.53
C LYS A 143 -9.47 -31.19 0.04
N LYS A 144 -10.39 -31.84 -0.67
CA LYS A 144 -10.63 -31.59 -2.11
C LYS A 144 -11.08 -30.14 -2.36
N ILE A 145 -12.00 -29.64 -1.55
CA ILE A 145 -12.46 -28.24 -1.66
C ILE A 145 -11.31 -27.27 -1.40
N CYS A 146 -10.50 -27.47 -0.35
CA CYS A 146 -9.35 -26.65 -0.07
C CYS A 146 -8.33 -26.65 -1.22
N TYR A 147 -8.03 -27.81 -1.79
CA TYR A 147 -7.14 -27.91 -2.95
C TYR A 147 -7.70 -27.18 -4.18
N LEU A 148 -9.01 -27.33 -4.45
CA LEU A 148 -9.65 -26.64 -5.56
C LEU A 148 -9.57 -25.12 -5.39
N LEU A 149 -9.92 -24.62 -4.21
CA LEU A 149 -9.86 -23.18 -3.91
C LEU A 149 -8.43 -22.63 -3.94
N SER A 150 -7.45 -23.40 -3.45
CA SER A 150 -6.04 -23.01 -3.48
C SER A 150 -5.44 -23.00 -4.89
N SER A 151 -6.04 -23.71 -5.84
CA SER A 151 -5.60 -23.72 -7.24
C SER A 151 -6.05 -22.49 -8.02
N VAL A 152 -6.98 -21.72 -7.48
CA VAL A 152 -7.52 -20.52 -8.13
C VAL A 152 -6.85 -19.26 -7.57
N PRO A 153 -6.41 -18.32 -8.44
CA PRO A 153 -5.85 -17.06 -7.97
C PRO A 153 -6.85 -16.28 -7.11
N THR A 154 -6.44 -15.85 -5.92
CA THR A 154 -7.32 -15.19 -4.94
C THR A 154 -7.97 -13.92 -5.47
N PHE A 155 -7.23 -13.12 -6.29
CA PHE A 155 -7.78 -11.91 -6.91
C PHE A 155 -8.94 -12.22 -7.86
N TRP A 156 -8.85 -13.33 -8.60
CA TRP A 156 -9.90 -13.76 -9.54
C TRP A 156 -11.17 -14.18 -8.80
N LEU A 157 -11.03 -14.93 -7.71
CA LEU A 157 -12.15 -15.23 -6.81
C LEU A 157 -12.79 -13.96 -6.26
N GLY A 158 -11.99 -12.99 -5.83
CA GLY A 158 -12.48 -11.69 -5.37
C GLY A 158 -13.30 -10.96 -6.43
N LEU A 159 -12.82 -10.93 -7.68
CA LEU A 159 -13.56 -10.33 -8.79
C LEU A 159 -14.89 -11.04 -9.09
N LEU A 160 -14.89 -12.39 -9.05
CA LEU A 160 -16.13 -13.15 -9.21
C LEU A 160 -17.15 -12.84 -8.12
N PHE A 161 -16.72 -12.77 -6.87
CA PHE A 161 -17.60 -12.38 -5.76
C PHE A 161 -18.16 -10.97 -5.94
N LEU A 162 -17.32 -10.01 -6.34
CA LEU A 162 -17.80 -8.67 -6.66
C LEU A 162 -18.82 -8.68 -7.81
N LEU A 163 -18.60 -9.46 -8.86
CA LEU A 163 -19.51 -9.55 -10.00
C LEU A 163 -20.89 -10.16 -9.61
N ILE A 164 -20.90 -11.08 -8.65
CA ILE A 164 -22.14 -11.77 -8.23
C ILE A 164 -22.92 -10.93 -7.21
N PHE A 165 -22.24 -10.19 -6.32
CA PHE A 165 -22.84 -9.54 -5.16
C PHE A 165 -22.89 -8.00 -5.24
N ALA A 166 -22.23 -7.36 -6.20
CA ALA A 166 -22.30 -5.93 -6.46
C ALA A 166 -23.30 -5.60 -7.55
#